data_604035be54a75fb046c25f5292190c5a
#
_entry.id   604035be54a75fb046c25f5292190c5a
#
_cell.length_a   1.000
_cell.length_b   1.000
_cell.length_c   1.000
_cell.angle_alpha   90.00
_cell.angle_beta   90.00
_cell.angle_gamma   90.00
#
_symmetry.space_group_name_H-M   'P 1'
#
loop_
_entity.id
_entity.type
_entity.pdbx_description
1 polymer ?
#
loop_
_entity_poly.entity_id
_entity_poly.type
_entity_poly.pdbx_seq_one_letter_code
_entity_poly.pdbx_strand_id
1 'polypeptide(L)'
;GKILGCMTSISGELLDAMTHHTILADAVGGAFVAPEAYDSRMAMEGAWACSQSGLGRAAFSGRILKTLGKRSHAEVQSYLLGAALALDVQAMEAFLPDQPEEIPMPDNVIPLHHNLGAALGVAPDMNGPREIVEPRIYVAGKAPVQQAMIDVLEALGHEGAIAVPRELSARMGVVGAAEIGL
;
A
#
# COMPACT_ATOMS: atom_id res chain seq x y z
N GLY A 1 -5.96 -10.98 19.42
CA GLY A 1 -5.35 -11.33 18.14
C GLY A 1 -3.84 -11.09 18.20
N LYS A 2 -3.07 -11.79 17.38
CA LYS A 2 -1.61 -11.63 17.27
C LYS A 2 -1.33 -10.71 16.09
N ILE A 3 -0.45 -9.72 16.26
CA ILE A 3 0.07 -8.91 15.16
C ILE A 3 1.10 -9.77 14.41
N LEU A 4 0.93 -9.92 13.08
CA LEU A 4 1.81 -10.73 12.25
C LEU A 4 3.04 -9.95 11.79
N GLY A 5 2.89 -8.67 11.54
CA GLY A 5 4.00 -7.82 11.10
C GLY A 5 3.65 -6.34 11.13
N CYS A 6 4.65 -5.51 10.93
CA CYS A 6 4.52 -4.06 10.78
C CYS A 6 5.52 -3.59 9.73
N MET A 7 5.09 -2.70 8.86
CA MET A 7 5.97 -2.09 7.87
C MET A 7 5.74 -0.59 7.79
N THR A 8 6.75 0.11 7.31
CA THR A 8 6.67 1.51 6.93
C THR A 8 7.13 1.64 5.48
N SER A 9 6.41 2.42 4.69
CA SER A 9 6.77 2.68 3.30
C SER A 9 6.77 4.18 3.01
N ILE A 10 7.36 4.55 1.87
CA ILE A 10 7.37 5.93 1.37
C ILE A 10 6.36 6.15 0.24
N SER A 11 5.34 5.30 0.13
CA SER A 11 4.34 5.39 -0.95
C SER A 11 3.64 6.76 -0.98
N GLY A 12 3.40 7.35 0.19
CA GLY A 12 2.84 8.69 0.31
C GLY A 12 3.74 9.77 -0.27
N GLU A 13 5.03 9.74 0.06
CA GLU A 13 6.03 10.67 -0.48
C GLU A 13 6.25 10.45 -1.98
N LEU A 14 6.21 9.19 -2.44
CA LEU A 14 6.29 8.91 -3.88
C LEU A 14 5.07 9.46 -4.63
N LEU A 15 3.88 9.32 -4.06
CA LEU A 15 2.67 9.90 -4.63
C LEU A 15 2.74 11.43 -4.66
N ASP A 16 3.24 12.05 -3.59
CA ASP A 16 3.46 13.50 -3.54
C ASP A 16 4.45 13.97 -4.60
N ALA A 17 5.59 13.29 -4.71
CA ALA A 17 6.59 13.59 -5.72
C ALA A 17 6.02 13.44 -7.15
N MET A 18 5.28 12.37 -7.43
CA MET A 18 4.64 12.18 -8.73
C MET A 18 3.62 13.28 -9.03
N THR A 19 2.88 13.71 -8.04
CA THR A 19 1.81 14.71 -8.18
C THR A 19 2.35 16.13 -8.40
N HIS A 20 3.46 16.49 -7.77
CA HIS A 20 3.92 17.88 -7.73
C HIS A 20 5.28 18.12 -8.39
N HIS A 21 6.17 17.09 -8.44
CA HIS A 21 7.58 17.28 -8.76
C HIS A 21 8.07 16.48 -9.97
N THR A 22 7.17 15.88 -10.73
CA THR A 22 7.51 15.12 -11.95
C THR A 22 6.73 15.61 -13.15
N ILE A 23 7.03 15.03 -14.32
CA ILE A 23 6.28 15.27 -15.56
C ILE A 23 4.80 14.82 -15.47
N LEU A 24 4.40 14.15 -14.39
CA LEU A 24 3.02 13.72 -14.16
C LEU A 24 2.16 14.84 -13.57
N ALA A 25 2.76 15.89 -13.02
CA ALA A 25 2.05 17.02 -12.41
C ALA A 25 0.99 17.61 -13.34
N ASP A 26 1.31 17.81 -14.62
CA ASP A 26 0.34 18.27 -15.61
C ASP A 26 -0.82 17.27 -15.82
N ALA A 27 -0.53 15.99 -15.75
CA ALA A 27 -1.55 14.95 -15.98
C ALA A 27 -2.56 14.87 -14.83
N VAL A 28 -2.17 15.23 -13.63
CA VAL A 28 -3.03 15.24 -12.42
C VAL A 28 -3.48 16.65 -12.02
N GLY A 29 -3.03 17.68 -12.74
CA GLY A 29 -3.36 19.09 -12.38
C GLY A 29 -2.71 19.54 -11.08
N GLY A 30 -1.58 18.94 -10.68
CA GLY A 30 -0.84 19.28 -9.47
C GLY A 30 -1.63 19.09 -8.18
N ALA A 31 -2.54 18.12 -8.11
CA ALA A 31 -3.38 17.88 -6.94
C ALA A 31 -3.64 16.40 -6.71
N PHE A 32 -3.87 16.04 -5.44
CA PHE A 32 -4.41 14.73 -5.07
C PHE A 32 -5.90 14.62 -5.39
N VAL A 33 -6.39 13.40 -5.56
CA VAL A 33 -7.82 13.17 -5.78
C VAL A 33 -8.63 13.57 -4.55
N ALA A 34 -9.69 14.35 -4.76
CA ALA A 34 -10.65 14.68 -3.72
C ALA A 34 -11.57 13.48 -3.45
N PRO A 35 -12.06 13.30 -2.21
CA PRO A 35 -12.91 12.16 -1.86
C PRO A 35 -14.14 11.98 -2.75
N GLU A 36 -14.77 13.09 -3.12
CA GLU A 36 -15.97 13.13 -3.96
C GLU A 36 -15.70 12.87 -5.45
N ALA A 37 -14.44 12.98 -5.87
CA ALA A 37 -14.00 12.76 -7.25
C ALA A 37 -13.23 11.43 -7.43
N TYR A 38 -13.10 10.66 -6.36
CA TYR A 38 -12.42 9.37 -6.38
C TYR A 38 -13.13 8.37 -7.28
N ASP A 39 -12.38 7.74 -8.18
CA ASP A 39 -12.83 6.68 -9.09
C ASP A 39 -12.15 5.36 -8.71
N SER A 40 -12.92 4.47 -8.08
CA SER A 40 -12.49 3.15 -7.62
C SER A 40 -11.93 2.29 -8.77
N ARG A 41 -12.60 2.29 -9.93
CA ARG A 41 -12.16 1.51 -11.09
C ARG A 41 -10.78 1.97 -11.59
N MET A 42 -10.55 3.27 -11.62
CA MET A 42 -9.25 3.82 -12.03
C MET A 42 -8.16 3.49 -11.01
N ALA A 43 -8.47 3.49 -9.71
CA ALA A 43 -7.53 3.07 -8.69
C ALA A 43 -7.15 1.59 -8.82
N MET A 44 -8.14 0.72 -9.01
CA MET A 44 -7.91 -0.72 -9.24
C MET A 44 -7.09 -0.96 -10.52
N GLU A 45 -7.36 -0.22 -11.60
CA GLU A 45 -6.58 -0.28 -12.85
C GLU A 45 -5.13 0.15 -12.63
N GLY A 46 -4.91 1.20 -11.84
CA GLY A 46 -3.57 1.68 -11.46
C GLY A 46 -2.80 0.65 -10.64
N ALA A 47 -3.46 0.03 -9.67
CA ALA A 47 -2.88 -1.01 -8.84
C ALA A 47 -2.48 -2.24 -9.67
N TRP A 48 -3.38 -2.70 -10.53
CA TRP A 48 -3.10 -3.82 -11.44
C TRP A 48 -1.95 -3.50 -12.38
N ALA A 49 -1.92 -2.31 -12.99
CA ALA A 49 -0.82 -1.89 -13.85
C ALA A 49 0.53 -1.86 -13.13
N CYS A 50 0.54 -1.42 -11.86
CA CYS A 50 1.74 -1.42 -11.02
C CYS A 50 2.21 -2.85 -10.74
N SER A 51 1.31 -3.76 -10.38
CA SER A 51 1.66 -5.16 -10.12
C SER A 51 2.25 -5.87 -11.34
N GLN A 52 1.77 -5.55 -12.56
CA GLN A 52 2.24 -6.17 -13.80
C GLN A 52 3.54 -5.58 -14.34
N SER A 53 3.83 -4.31 -14.11
CA SER A 53 4.91 -3.61 -14.82
C SER A 53 5.78 -2.72 -13.94
N GLY A 54 5.50 -2.67 -12.64
CA GLY A 54 6.15 -1.80 -11.67
C GLY A 54 5.69 -0.35 -11.73
N LEU A 55 5.93 0.38 -10.63
CA LEU A 55 5.43 1.74 -10.43
C LEU A 55 5.86 2.71 -11.54
N GLY A 56 7.12 2.67 -11.97
CA GLY A 56 7.63 3.63 -12.96
C GLY A 56 6.88 3.57 -14.28
N ARG A 57 6.59 2.36 -14.79
CA ARG A 57 5.81 2.18 -16.01
C ARG A 57 4.33 2.49 -15.80
N ALA A 58 3.75 2.04 -14.71
CA ALA A 58 2.35 2.32 -14.37
C ALA A 58 2.12 3.84 -14.26
N ALA A 59 2.96 4.55 -13.53
CA ALA A 59 2.88 6.00 -13.38
C ALA A 59 2.97 6.73 -14.72
N PHE A 60 3.91 6.35 -15.60
CA PHE A 60 4.01 6.94 -16.93
C PHE A 60 2.76 6.65 -17.79
N SER A 61 2.12 5.49 -17.62
CA SER A 61 0.84 5.18 -18.28
C SER A 61 -0.26 6.16 -17.88
N GLY A 62 -0.25 6.68 -16.64
CA GLY A 62 -1.16 7.75 -16.21
C GLY A 62 -1.06 9.01 -17.10
N ARG A 63 0.14 9.39 -17.51
CA ARG A 63 0.33 10.48 -18.47
C ARG A 63 -0.29 10.15 -19.86
N ILE A 64 -0.12 8.91 -20.30
CA ILE A 64 -0.71 8.46 -21.58
C ILE A 64 -2.24 8.48 -21.48
N LEU A 65 -2.82 8.03 -20.38
CA LEU A 65 -4.26 8.10 -20.13
C LEU A 65 -4.79 9.54 -20.24
N LYS A 66 -4.05 10.52 -19.72
CA LYS A 66 -4.40 11.94 -19.84
C LYS A 66 -4.29 12.45 -21.28
N THR A 67 -3.15 12.22 -21.92
CA THR A 67 -2.81 12.85 -23.21
C THR A 67 -3.54 12.20 -24.38
N LEU A 68 -3.55 10.87 -24.45
CA LEU A 68 -4.14 10.10 -25.55
C LEU A 68 -5.52 9.55 -25.19
N GLY A 69 -5.71 9.08 -23.96
CA GLY A 69 -6.98 8.54 -23.46
C GLY A 69 -8.00 9.61 -23.09
N LYS A 70 -7.61 10.89 -23.08
CA LYS A 70 -8.48 12.04 -22.74
C LYS A 70 -9.17 11.89 -21.37
N ARG A 71 -8.53 11.19 -20.43
CA ARG A 71 -9.05 11.03 -19.07
C ARG A 71 -9.03 12.37 -18.33
N SER A 72 -9.97 12.57 -17.41
CA SER A 72 -9.99 13.72 -16.52
C SER A 72 -8.79 13.69 -15.54
N HIS A 73 -8.48 14.80 -14.89
CA HIS A 73 -7.47 14.82 -13.83
C HIS A 73 -7.84 13.88 -12.70
N ALA A 74 -9.11 13.87 -12.27
CA ALA A 74 -9.58 13.02 -11.17
C ALA A 74 -9.40 11.50 -11.45
N GLU A 75 -9.69 11.07 -12.68
CA GLU A 75 -9.45 9.69 -13.12
C GLU A 75 -7.96 9.34 -13.05
N VAL A 76 -7.07 10.22 -13.52
CA VAL A 76 -5.62 9.96 -13.48
C VAL A 76 -5.07 10.06 -12.06
N GLN A 77 -5.60 10.95 -11.22
CA GLN A 77 -5.26 11.04 -9.80
C GLN A 77 -5.62 9.74 -9.08
N SER A 78 -6.82 9.20 -9.31
CA SER A 78 -7.26 7.92 -8.74
C SER A 78 -6.38 6.76 -9.21
N TYR A 79 -6.05 6.74 -10.49
CA TYR A 79 -5.13 5.74 -11.07
C TYR A 79 -3.74 5.78 -10.40
N LEU A 80 -3.14 6.96 -10.23
CA LEU A 80 -1.83 7.09 -9.59
C LEU A 80 -1.88 6.76 -8.11
N LEU A 81 -2.98 7.08 -7.41
CA LEU A 81 -3.19 6.67 -6.03
C LEU A 81 -3.17 5.14 -5.91
N GLY A 82 -3.93 4.45 -6.75
CA GLY A 82 -3.95 2.99 -6.76
C GLY A 82 -2.58 2.39 -7.08
N ALA A 83 -1.86 2.94 -8.06
CA ALA A 83 -0.52 2.48 -8.41
C ALA A 83 0.49 2.65 -7.26
N ALA A 84 0.41 3.74 -6.50
CA ALA A 84 1.26 3.95 -5.33
C ALA A 84 0.92 2.99 -4.17
N LEU A 85 -0.36 2.80 -3.88
CA LEU A 85 -0.81 1.92 -2.80
C LEU A 85 -0.55 0.43 -3.09
N ALA A 86 -0.44 0.04 -4.37
CA ALA A 86 -0.05 -1.32 -4.73
C ALA A 86 1.32 -1.72 -4.18
N LEU A 87 2.24 -0.77 -4.00
CA LEU A 87 3.54 -1.03 -3.37
C LEU A 87 3.39 -1.45 -1.91
N ASP A 88 2.45 -0.83 -1.19
CA ASP A 88 2.18 -1.16 0.20
C ASP A 88 1.56 -2.55 0.33
N VAL A 89 0.65 -2.91 -0.59
CA VAL A 89 0.05 -4.24 -0.63
C VAL A 89 1.11 -5.30 -0.93
N GLN A 90 1.96 -5.10 -1.93
CA GLN A 90 3.06 -6.01 -2.25
C GLN A 90 4.03 -6.19 -1.07
N ALA A 91 4.36 -5.10 -0.37
CA ALA A 91 5.21 -5.18 0.81
C ALA A 91 4.52 -5.90 1.99
N MET A 92 3.20 -5.74 2.14
CA MET A 92 2.41 -6.44 3.15
C MET A 92 2.35 -7.95 2.90
N GLU A 93 2.32 -8.38 1.64
CA GLU A 93 2.29 -9.80 1.28
C GLU A 93 3.44 -10.58 1.91
N ALA A 94 4.60 -9.96 2.12
CA ALA A 94 5.73 -10.58 2.79
C ALA A 94 5.45 -11.05 4.23
N PHE A 95 4.39 -10.55 4.87
CA PHE A 95 3.98 -10.95 6.22
C PHE A 95 2.86 -12.01 6.24
N LEU A 96 2.31 -12.34 5.08
CA LEU A 96 1.24 -13.34 5.01
C LEU A 96 1.82 -14.76 5.06
N PRO A 97 1.12 -15.74 5.66
CA PRO A 97 1.48 -17.14 5.56
C PRO A 97 1.37 -17.57 4.08
N ASP A 98 2.12 -18.54 3.65
CA ASP A 98 2.14 -19.10 2.29
C ASP A 98 2.86 -18.27 1.21
N GLN A 99 3.83 -17.44 1.63
CA GLN A 99 4.73 -16.83 0.65
C GLN A 99 5.57 -17.94 -0.05
N PRO A 100 5.81 -17.81 -1.36
CA PRO A 100 6.74 -18.71 -2.07
C PRO A 100 8.11 -18.63 -1.38
N GLU A 101 8.81 -19.78 -1.38
CA GLU A 101 10.17 -19.84 -0.84
C GLU A 101 11.00 -18.65 -1.35
N GLU A 102 11.70 -18.02 -0.43
CA GLU A 102 12.56 -16.86 -0.75
C GLU A 102 13.45 -17.20 -1.95
N ILE A 103 13.46 -16.32 -2.95
CA ILE A 103 14.43 -16.43 -4.05
C ILE A 103 15.81 -16.43 -3.42
N PRO A 104 16.63 -17.49 -3.61
CA PRO A 104 17.94 -17.55 -2.99
C PRO A 104 18.76 -16.31 -3.37
N MET A 105 19.10 -15.53 -2.36
CA MET A 105 19.93 -14.35 -2.57
C MET A 105 21.37 -14.79 -2.85
N PRO A 106 22.09 -14.08 -3.72
CA PRO A 106 23.52 -14.32 -3.91
C PRO A 106 24.27 -14.18 -2.58
N ASP A 107 25.24 -15.07 -2.31
CA ASP A 107 26.00 -15.13 -1.06
C ASP A 107 26.71 -13.82 -0.67
N ASN A 108 26.91 -12.92 -1.63
CA ASN A 108 27.54 -11.61 -1.43
C ASN A 108 26.56 -10.46 -1.16
N VAL A 109 25.26 -10.73 -1.06
CA VAL A 109 24.22 -9.75 -0.73
C VAL A 109 23.72 -9.98 0.67
N ILE A 110 23.87 -8.99 1.54
CA ILE A 110 23.33 -9.02 2.90
C ILE A 110 21.93 -8.41 2.88
N PRO A 111 20.86 -9.18 3.09
CA PRO A 111 19.51 -8.63 3.10
C PRO A 111 19.34 -7.64 4.26
N LEU A 112 19.03 -6.40 3.94
CA LEU A 112 18.87 -5.34 4.94
C LEU A 112 17.72 -5.66 5.93
N HIS A 113 16.68 -6.33 5.47
CA HIS A 113 15.51 -6.68 6.28
C HIS A 113 15.79 -7.75 7.34
N HIS A 114 16.74 -8.67 7.13
CA HIS A 114 17.12 -9.66 8.13
C HIS A 114 17.77 -9.04 9.38
N ASN A 115 18.44 -7.90 9.22
CA ASN A 115 19.13 -7.24 10.34
C ASN A 115 18.20 -6.30 11.12
N LEU A 116 17.12 -5.78 10.51
CA LEU A 116 16.25 -4.81 11.18
C LEU A 116 15.38 -5.48 12.27
N GLY A 117 14.84 -6.65 12.00
CA GLY A 117 14.08 -7.45 12.99
C GLY A 117 14.93 -7.86 14.19
N ALA A 118 16.15 -8.32 13.94
CA ALA A 118 17.10 -8.68 14.98
C ALA A 118 17.58 -7.46 15.80
N ALA A 119 17.79 -6.31 15.15
CA ALA A 119 18.18 -5.07 15.80
C ALA A 119 17.09 -4.47 16.68
N LEU A 120 15.82 -4.72 16.36
CA LEU A 120 14.66 -4.25 17.12
C LEU A 120 14.20 -5.26 18.19
N GLY A 121 14.86 -6.41 18.33
CA GLY A 121 14.50 -7.44 19.29
C GLY A 121 13.15 -8.13 19.01
N VAL A 122 12.61 -7.94 17.82
CA VAL A 122 11.33 -8.53 17.36
C VAL A 122 11.65 -9.69 16.41
N ALA A 123 12.31 -10.73 16.91
CA ALA A 123 12.39 -11.98 16.18
C ALA A 123 11.03 -12.67 16.27
N PRO A 124 10.32 -12.93 15.15
CA PRO A 124 9.12 -13.75 15.21
C PRO A 124 9.52 -15.15 15.68
N ASP A 125 8.79 -15.69 16.66
CA ASP A 125 8.94 -17.10 17.05
C ASP A 125 8.48 -18.00 15.89
N MET A 126 9.43 -18.42 15.06
CA MET A 126 9.18 -19.23 13.88
C MET A 126 8.92 -20.71 14.22
N ASN A 127 9.04 -21.12 15.50
CA ASN A 127 8.98 -22.52 15.93
C ASN A 127 7.69 -22.92 16.66
N GLY A 128 6.74 -21.99 16.87
CA GLY A 128 5.45 -22.30 17.47
C GLY A 128 4.52 -23.03 16.50
N PRO A 129 3.58 -23.88 16.98
CA PRO A 129 2.53 -24.44 16.12
C PRO A 129 1.75 -23.31 15.48
N ARG A 130 1.79 -23.24 14.15
CA ARG A 130 1.02 -22.26 13.39
C ARG A 130 -0.45 -22.69 13.38
N GLU A 131 -1.23 -22.11 14.28
CA GLU A 131 -2.67 -22.13 14.13
C GLU A 131 -2.99 -21.31 12.85
N ILE A 132 -3.51 -21.98 11.83
CA ILE A 132 -3.89 -21.31 10.56
C ILE A 132 -5.16 -20.49 10.86
N VAL A 133 -4.96 -19.30 11.39
CA VAL A 133 -6.01 -18.29 11.47
C VAL A 133 -5.88 -17.46 10.20
N GLU A 134 -6.93 -17.44 9.39
CA GLU A 134 -6.96 -16.55 8.23
C GLU A 134 -6.67 -15.11 8.66
N PRO A 135 -5.64 -14.47 8.11
CA PRO A 135 -5.28 -13.12 8.49
C PRO A 135 -6.40 -12.16 8.10
N ARG A 136 -6.81 -11.30 9.03
CA ARG A 136 -7.75 -10.22 8.75
C ARG A 136 -6.98 -8.93 8.52
N ILE A 137 -7.29 -8.25 7.42
CA ILE A 137 -6.69 -6.96 7.07
C ILE A 137 -7.63 -5.85 7.52
N TYR A 138 -7.15 -4.99 8.41
CA TYR A 138 -7.86 -3.81 8.86
C TYR A 138 -7.24 -2.57 8.26
N VAL A 139 -8.03 -1.77 7.56
CA VAL A 139 -7.57 -0.54 6.90
C VAL A 139 -8.04 0.67 7.69
N ALA A 140 -7.09 1.40 8.26
CA ALA A 140 -7.34 2.66 8.96
C ALA A 140 -6.81 3.83 8.11
N GLY A 141 -7.55 4.94 8.08
CA GLY A 141 -7.11 6.10 7.31
C GLY A 141 -8.21 7.11 7.07
N LYS A 142 -7.92 8.10 6.23
CA LYS A 142 -8.87 9.12 5.77
C LYS A 142 -9.28 8.83 4.32
N ALA A 143 -10.49 9.21 3.96
CA ALA A 143 -10.91 9.21 2.57
C ALA A 143 -10.07 10.23 1.75
N PRO A 144 -9.73 9.94 0.48
CA PRO A 144 -10.09 8.73 -0.24
C PRO A 144 -9.11 7.56 -0.03
N VAL A 145 -8.00 7.76 0.68
CA VAL A 145 -6.89 6.77 0.80
C VAL A 145 -7.37 5.47 1.43
N GLN A 146 -8.22 5.53 2.45
CA GLN A 146 -8.76 4.32 3.08
C GLN A 146 -9.58 3.49 2.08
N GLN A 147 -10.47 4.13 1.32
CA GLN A 147 -11.27 3.44 0.31
C GLN A 147 -10.39 2.89 -0.79
N ALA A 148 -9.43 3.69 -1.28
CA ALA A 148 -8.49 3.26 -2.30
C ALA A 148 -7.65 2.06 -1.87
N MET A 149 -7.22 1.98 -0.61
CA MET A 149 -6.49 0.83 -0.10
C MET A 149 -7.34 -0.44 -0.11
N ILE A 150 -8.63 -0.35 0.24
CA ILE A 150 -9.56 -1.49 0.18
C ILE A 150 -9.74 -1.96 -1.26
N ASP A 151 -9.98 -1.03 -2.18
CA ASP A 151 -10.15 -1.34 -3.60
C ASP A 151 -8.87 -1.96 -4.20
N VAL A 152 -7.69 -1.47 -3.80
CA VAL A 152 -6.39 -2.01 -4.24
C VAL A 152 -6.17 -3.42 -3.69
N LEU A 153 -6.49 -3.66 -2.42
CA LEU A 153 -6.42 -4.99 -1.82
C LEU A 153 -7.30 -5.98 -2.60
N GLU A 154 -8.55 -5.60 -2.88
CA GLU A 154 -9.46 -6.42 -3.67
C GLU A 154 -8.93 -6.68 -5.09
N ALA A 155 -8.42 -5.64 -5.77
CA ALA A 155 -7.84 -5.75 -7.11
C ALA A 155 -6.62 -6.69 -7.18
N LEU A 156 -5.89 -6.83 -6.08
CA LEU A 156 -4.71 -7.69 -5.97
C LEU A 156 -5.01 -9.05 -5.32
N GLY A 157 -6.29 -9.37 -5.09
CA GLY A 157 -6.73 -10.69 -4.64
C GLY A 157 -6.89 -10.86 -3.13
N HIS A 158 -6.81 -9.78 -2.35
CA HIS A 158 -7.03 -9.79 -0.90
C HIS A 158 -8.45 -9.35 -0.55
N GLU A 159 -9.39 -10.28 -0.63
CA GLU A 159 -10.79 -10.03 -0.31
C GLU A 159 -11.02 -9.90 1.21
N GLY A 160 -12.09 -9.20 1.59
CA GLY A 160 -12.55 -9.11 2.97
C GLY A 160 -11.76 -8.12 3.85
N ALA A 161 -11.06 -7.17 3.27
CA ALA A 161 -10.45 -6.06 4.01
C ALA A 161 -11.52 -5.23 4.73
N ILE A 162 -11.26 -4.86 5.99
CA ILE A 162 -12.22 -4.21 6.89
C ILE A 162 -11.84 -2.75 7.09
N ALA A 163 -12.72 -1.83 6.69
CA ALA A 163 -12.54 -0.41 6.99
C ALA A 163 -12.69 -0.16 8.49
N VAL A 164 -11.69 0.47 9.10
CA VAL A 164 -11.76 0.92 10.49
C VAL A 164 -12.54 2.24 10.54
N PRO A 165 -13.62 2.35 11.35
CA PRO A 165 -14.35 3.60 11.50
C PRO A 165 -13.45 4.77 11.89
N ARG A 166 -13.72 5.96 11.34
CA ARG A 166 -12.88 7.14 11.54
C ARG A 166 -12.71 7.52 13.02
N GLU A 167 -13.77 7.37 13.81
CA GLU A 167 -13.78 7.67 15.25
C GLU A 167 -12.84 6.74 16.00
N LEU A 168 -12.78 5.47 15.60
CA LEU A 168 -11.88 4.48 16.17
C LEU A 168 -10.46 4.71 15.70
N SER A 169 -10.27 4.93 14.40
CA SER A 169 -8.97 5.23 13.80
C SER A 169 -8.28 6.44 14.46
N ALA A 170 -9.02 7.51 14.76
CA ALA A 170 -8.50 8.70 15.43
C ALA A 170 -8.02 8.42 16.87
N ARG A 171 -8.53 7.38 17.52
CA ARG A 171 -8.17 7.01 18.91
C ARG A 171 -7.06 5.96 18.97
N MET A 172 -6.80 5.22 17.89
CA MET A 172 -5.85 4.11 17.90
C MET A 172 -4.43 4.54 18.27
N GLY A 173 -3.97 5.71 17.80
CA GLY A 173 -2.65 6.22 18.14
C GLY A 173 -2.47 6.51 19.62
N VAL A 174 -3.50 7.02 20.29
CA VAL A 174 -3.49 7.34 21.73
C VAL A 174 -3.52 6.05 22.54
N VAL A 175 -4.39 5.09 22.19
CA VAL A 175 -4.50 3.81 22.89
C VAL A 175 -3.21 2.99 22.72
N GLY A 176 -2.68 2.91 21.51
CA GLY A 176 -1.43 2.21 21.24
C GLY A 176 -0.25 2.78 22.05
N ALA A 177 -0.11 4.10 22.14
CA ALA A 177 0.93 4.74 22.95
C ALA A 177 0.78 4.42 24.44
N ALA A 178 -0.45 4.38 24.97
CA ALA A 178 -0.70 4.03 26.36
C ALA A 178 -0.37 2.55 26.68
N GLU A 179 -0.65 1.64 25.77
CA GLU A 179 -0.35 0.21 25.94
C GLU A 179 1.15 -0.12 25.83
N ILE A 180 1.92 0.69 25.10
CA ILE A 180 3.39 0.54 24.97
C ILE A 180 4.12 1.14 26.19
N GLY A 181 3.44 1.87 27.06
CA GLY A 181 4.01 2.43 28.29
C GLY A 181 4.88 3.67 28.06
N LEU A 182 4.56 4.48 27.06
CA LEU A 182 5.13 5.80 26.82
C LEU A 182 4.43 6.87 27.65
#